data_207a7504988631376c169cfebd9b8134
#
_entry.id   207a7504988631376c169cfebd9b8134
#
_cell.length_a   1.000
_cell.length_b   1.000
_cell.length_c   1.000
_cell.angle_alpha   90.00
_cell.angle_beta   90.00
_cell.angle_gamma   90.00
#
_symmetry.space_group_name_H-M   'P 1'
#
loop_
_entity.id
_entity.type
_entity.pdbx_description
1 polymer ?
#
loop_
_entity_poly.entity_id
_entity_poly.type
_entity_poly.pdbx_seq_one_letter_code
_entity_poly.pdbx_strand_id
1 'polypeptide(L)'
;MKKQRNLRSMAAQAVEQVVEQGQSLSNILPPLQQKVSDKDKALLQELCFGVLRTLSQLDWLINKLMARPMTGKQRTVHYLIMVGLYQLLYTRIPPHAALAETVEGAIAIKRLQLKGLINGVLRQFQRQQEELLAEFNASDARYLHPSWLLKRLQKAYPEQWQSIVEANNQRPPMWLRVNRCLLYTSDAADE
;
A
#
# COMPACT_ATOMS: atom_id res chain seq x y z
N MET A 1 7.21 -25.09 17.56
CA MET A 1 6.35 -24.46 16.56
C MET A 1 6.92 -23.10 16.22
N LYS A 2 7.39 -22.84 14.98
CA LYS A 2 7.78 -21.48 14.55
C LYS A 2 6.53 -20.61 14.56
N LYS A 3 6.48 -19.60 15.42
CA LYS A 3 5.39 -18.62 15.49
C LYS A 3 5.21 -18.01 14.10
N GLN A 4 4.11 -18.34 13.44
CA GLN A 4 3.81 -17.83 12.10
C GLN A 4 3.86 -16.29 12.15
N ARG A 5 4.73 -15.68 11.36
CA ARG A 5 4.89 -14.23 11.35
C ARG A 5 3.68 -13.61 10.66
N ASN A 6 3.07 -12.63 11.29
CA ASN A 6 1.93 -11.94 10.69
C ASN A 6 2.39 -11.07 9.51
N LEU A 7 1.90 -11.38 8.31
CA LEU A 7 2.29 -10.71 7.06
C LEU A 7 1.98 -9.22 7.07
N ARG A 8 0.86 -8.83 7.68
CA ARG A 8 0.41 -7.43 7.75
C ARG A 8 1.38 -6.59 8.57
N SER A 9 1.85 -7.14 9.67
CA SER A 9 2.87 -6.48 10.49
C SER A 9 4.22 -6.37 9.77
N MET A 10 4.61 -7.38 8.99
CA MET A 10 5.83 -7.34 8.19
C MET A 10 5.74 -6.29 7.08
N ALA A 11 4.61 -6.23 6.39
CA ALA A 11 4.36 -5.20 5.38
C ALA A 11 4.37 -3.79 5.99
N ALA A 12 3.71 -3.59 7.14
CA ALA A 12 3.69 -2.30 7.84
C ALA A 12 5.11 -1.83 8.22
N GLN A 13 5.95 -2.73 8.75
CA GLN A 13 7.34 -2.42 9.08
C GLN A 13 8.19 -2.12 7.83
N ALA A 14 7.96 -2.83 6.72
CA ALA A 14 8.64 -2.56 5.46
C ALA A 14 8.27 -1.18 4.90
N VAL A 15 6.97 -0.84 4.90
CA VAL A 15 6.49 0.48 4.46
C VAL A 15 7.05 1.59 5.34
N GLU A 16 7.09 1.41 6.66
CA GLU A 16 7.70 2.35 7.60
C GLU A 16 9.17 2.61 7.28
N GLN A 17 9.96 1.55 7.00
CA GLN A 17 11.37 1.71 6.64
C GLN A 17 11.56 2.48 5.32
N VAL A 18 10.68 2.27 4.35
CA VAL A 18 10.73 3.03 3.09
C VAL A 18 10.38 4.50 3.34
N VAL A 19 9.28 4.78 4.04
CA VAL A 19 8.74 6.15 4.15
C VAL A 19 9.51 6.98 5.17
N GLU A 20 9.85 6.40 6.33
CA GLU A 20 10.49 7.15 7.42
C GLU A 20 12.02 7.14 7.34
N GLN A 21 12.60 6.07 6.79
CA GLN A 21 14.06 5.89 6.77
C GLN A 21 14.66 6.04 5.37
N GLY A 22 13.82 6.25 4.34
CA GLY A 22 14.27 6.40 2.95
C GLY A 22 14.91 5.15 2.34
N GLN A 23 14.66 3.96 2.93
CA GLN A 23 15.22 2.73 2.42
C GLN A 23 14.50 2.26 1.16
N SER A 24 15.23 1.65 0.22
CA SER A 24 14.63 1.08 -0.97
C SER A 24 13.89 -0.22 -0.66
N LEU A 25 12.65 -0.35 -1.15
CA LEU A 25 11.88 -1.59 -1.01
C LEU A 25 12.58 -2.79 -1.66
N SER A 26 13.37 -2.57 -2.72
CA SER A 26 14.17 -3.62 -3.37
C SER A 26 15.22 -4.25 -2.45
N ASN A 27 15.67 -3.51 -1.43
CA ASN A 27 16.60 -4.03 -0.42
C ASN A 27 15.87 -4.68 0.76
N ILE A 28 14.70 -4.16 1.13
CA ILE A 28 13.92 -4.62 2.31
C ILE A 28 13.15 -5.90 2.00
N LEU A 29 12.53 -6.00 0.83
CA LEU A 29 11.57 -7.05 0.52
C LEU A 29 12.19 -8.45 0.39
N PRO A 30 13.34 -8.67 -0.30
CA PRO A 30 13.91 -10.00 -0.47
C PRO A 30 14.22 -10.72 0.85
N PRO A 31 14.89 -10.10 1.85
CA PRO A 31 15.13 -10.76 3.13
C PRO A 31 13.85 -10.99 3.95
N LEU A 32 12.77 -10.25 3.72
CA LEU A 32 11.48 -10.52 4.34
C LEU A 32 10.77 -11.70 3.68
N GLN A 33 10.86 -11.82 2.35
CA GLN A 33 10.30 -12.96 1.60
C GLN A 33 10.95 -14.29 1.95
N GLN A 34 12.22 -14.31 2.34
CA GLN A 34 12.88 -15.51 2.84
C GLN A 34 12.35 -16.00 4.21
N LYS A 35 11.64 -15.14 4.94
CA LYS A 35 11.11 -15.44 6.28
C LYS A 35 9.66 -15.92 6.27
N VAL A 36 9.03 -15.99 5.12
CA VAL A 36 7.64 -16.41 4.92
C VAL A 36 7.57 -17.64 4.00
N SER A 37 6.39 -18.27 3.96
CA SER A 37 6.16 -19.38 3.03
C SER A 37 6.08 -18.89 1.57
N ASP A 38 6.31 -19.75 0.60
CA ASP A 38 6.23 -19.38 -0.82
C ASP A 38 4.83 -18.85 -1.19
N LYS A 39 3.78 -19.38 -0.59
CA LYS A 39 2.39 -18.92 -0.77
C LYS A 39 2.19 -17.48 -0.31
N ASP A 40 2.93 -17.06 0.69
CA ASP A 40 2.78 -15.75 1.33
C ASP A 40 3.66 -14.66 0.69
N LYS A 41 4.66 -15.05 -0.11
CA LYS A 41 5.58 -14.10 -0.76
C LYS A 41 4.86 -13.12 -1.67
N ALA A 42 3.93 -13.63 -2.49
CA ALA A 42 3.16 -12.81 -3.41
C ALA A 42 2.26 -11.80 -2.66
N LEU A 43 1.58 -12.25 -1.60
CA LEU A 43 0.76 -11.37 -0.77
C LEU A 43 1.60 -10.31 -0.04
N LEU A 44 2.74 -10.69 0.53
CA LEU A 44 3.65 -9.73 1.18
C LEU A 44 4.11 -8.66 0.20
N GLN A 45 4.49 -9.06 -1.00
CA GLN A 45 4.90 -8.15 -2.07
C GLN A 45 3.76 -7.21 -2.47
N GLU A 46 2.57 -7.76 -2.70
CA GLU A 46 1.38 -6.97 -3.04
C GLU A 46 1.06 -5.92 -1.98
N LEU A 47 1.08 -6.30 -0.70
CA LEU A 47 0.82 -5.37 0.39
C LEU A 47 1.87 -4.25 0.47
N CYS A 48 3.16 -4.56 0.27
CA CYS A 48 4.21 -3.55 0.32
C CYS A 48 4.12 -2.57 -0.86
N PHE A 49 4.06 -3.08 -2.09
CA PHE A 49 3.99 -2.22 -3.28
C PHE A 49 2.66 -1.46 -3.38
N GLY A 50 1.56 -2.13 -3.04
CA GLY A 50 0.24 -1.55 -3.11
C GLY A 50 0.05 -0.39 -2.14
N VAL A 51 0.44 -0.57 -0.87
CA VAL A 51 0.37 0.49 0.14
C VAL A 51 1.24 1.68 -0.26
N LEU A 52 2.47 1.45 -0.74
CA LEU A 52 3.35 2.54 -1.18
C LEU A 52 2.79 3.29 -2.40
N ARG A 53 2.15 2.58 -3.33
CA ARG A 53 1.53 3.20 -4.51
C ARG A 53 0.35 4.08 -4.15
N THR A 54 -0.45 3.67 -3.17
CA THR A 54 -1.66 4.37 -2.75
C THR A 54 -1.48 5.13 -1.43
N LEU A 55 -0.22 5.40 -1.05
CA LEU A 55 0.14 5.98 0.25
C LEU A 55 -0.64 7.26 0.55
N SER A 56 -0.72 8.19 -0.39
CA SER A 56 -1.42 9.48 -0.24
C SER A 56 -2.92 9.30 0.02
N GLN A 57 -3.56 8.34 -0.64
CA GLN A 57 -4.97 8.03 -0.41
C GLN A 57 -5.20 7.42 0.97
N LEU A 58 -4.36 6.46 1.34
CA LEU A 58 -4.47 5.78 2.63
C LEU A 58 -4.22 6.75 3.79
N ASP A 59 -3.26 7.64 3.64
CA ASP A 59 -2.98 8.70 4.62
C ASP A 59 -4.16 9.68 4.73
N TRP A 60 -4.72 10.11 3.60
CA TRP A 60 -5.92 10.94 3.57
C TRP A 60 -7.10 10.29 4.31
N LEU A 61 -7.36 9.00 4.04
CA LEU A 61 -8.43 8.24 4.71
C LEU A 61 -8.19 8.14 6.22
N ILE A 62 -6.97 7.86 6.66
CA ILE A 62 -6.64 7.79 8.09
C ILE A 62 -6.86 9.14 8.76
N ASN A 63 -6.45 10.24 8.11
CA ASN A 63 -6.65 11.60 8.65
C ASN A 63 -8.14 11.97 8.78
N LYS A 64 -9.02 11.39 7.95
CA LYS A 64 -10.48 11.54 8.10
C LYS A 64 -11.06 10.65 9.22
N LEU A 65 -10.52 9.46 9.39
CA LEU A 65 -11.00 8.48 10.36
C LEU A 65 -10.45 8.70 11.78
N MET A 66 -9.36 9.45 11.92
CA MET A 66 -8.67 9.64 13.19
C MET A 66 -8.49 11.14 13.50
N ALA A 67 -8.94 11.55 14.67
CA ALA A 67 -8.80 12.94 15.13
C ALA A 67 -7.35 13.38 15.39
N ARG A 68 -6.44 12.43 15.62
CA ARG A 68 -5.03 12.72 15.94
C ARG A 68 -4.11 11.79 15.16
N PRO A 69 -3.08 12.31 14.48
CA PRO A 69 -2.10 11.49 13.78
C PRO A 69 -1.26 10.68 14.78
N MET A 70 -0.86 9.49 14.38
CA MET A 70 0.06 8.66 15.15
C MET A 70 1.49 9.14 14.96
N THR A 71 2.21 9.36 16.06
CA THR A 71 3.58 9.88 16.05
C THR A 71 4.54 8.97 16.82
N GLY A 72 5.83 9.12 16.59
CA GLY A 72 6.90 8.44 17.32
C GLY A 72 6.72 6.90 17.28
N LYS A 73 6.77 6.26 18.44
CA LYS A 73 6.70 4.79 18.58
C LYS A 73 5.38 4.14 18.11
N GLN A 74 4.36 4.94 17.80
CA GLN A 74 3.07 4.46 17.30
C GLN A 74 3.00 4.51 15.76
N ARG A 75 4.01 5.02 15.10
CA ARG A 75 4.05 5.19 13.64
C ARG A 75 3.87 3.85 12.89
N THR A 76 4.45 2.77 13.37
CA THR A 76 4.26 1.43 12.81
C THR A 76 2.77 1.00 12.79
N VAL A 77 1.98 1.44 13.79
CA VAL A 77 0.53 1.16 13.82
C VAL A 77 -0.21 1.95 12.75
N HIS A 78 0.21 3.16 12.43
CA HIS A 78 -0.31 3.94 11.31
C HIS A 78 -0.17 3.17 9.98
N TYR A 79 1.03 2.66 9.71
CA TYR A 79 1.27 1.82 8.53
C TYR A 79 0.52 0.48 8.57
N LEU A 80 0.30 -0.08 9.76
CA LEU A 80 -0.51 -1.29 9.89
C LEU A 80 -1.99 -1.03 9.55
N ILE A 81 -2.53 0.14 9.94
CA ILE A 81 -3.88 0.56 9.52
C ILE A 81 -3.93 0.77 8.01
N MET A 82 -2.90 1.40 7.40
CA MET A 82 -2.81 1.53 5.94
C MET A 82 -2.87 0.17 5.23
N VAL A 83 -2.13 -0.82 5.73
CA VAL A 83 -2.17 -2.20 5.21
C VAL A 83 -3.59 -2.79 5.33
N GLY A 84 -4.30 -2.51 6.42
CA GLY A 84 -5.69 -2.93 6.60
C GLY A 84 -6.64 -2.27 5.60
N LEU A 85 -6.55 -0.95 5.44
CA LEU A 85 -7.35 -0.19 4.47
C LEU A 85 -7.06 -0.62 3.03
N TYR A 86 -5.78 -0.83 2.69
CA TYR A 86 -5.39 -1.33 1.37
C TYR A 86 -6.06 -2.67 1.05
N GLN A 87 -6.06 -3.60 2.00
CA GLN A 87 -6.73 -4.89 1.81
C GLN A 87 -8.22 -4.73 1.55
N LEU A 88 -8.90 -3.86 2.29
CA LEU A 88 -10.33 -3.61 2.12
C LEU A 88 -10.68 -2.95 0.78
N LEU A 89 -9.78 -2.12 0.23
CA LEU A 89 -10.02 -1.38 -1.00
C LEU A 89 -9.61 -2.14 -2.27
N TYR A 90 -8.47 -2.84 -2.22
CA TYR A 90 -7.78 -3.25 -3.44
C TYR A 90 -7.54 -4.76 -3.55
N THR A 91 -7.90 -5.54 -2.53
CA THR A 91 -7.69 -6.99 -2.57
C THR A 91 -9.01 -7.76 -2.55
N ARG A 92 -8.95 -9.02 -2.96
CA ARG A 92 -10.10 -9.94 -2.88
C ARG A 92 -10.18 -10.66 -1.52
N ILE A 93 -9.39 -10.24 -0.54
CA ILE A 93 -9.42 -10.82 0.80
C ILE A 93 -10.75 -10.46 1.46
N PRO A 94 -11.49 -11.44 2.00
CA PRO A 94 -12.73 -11.16 2.69
C PRO A 94 -12.54 -10.12 3.80
N PRO A 95 -13.43 -9.14 3.95
CA PRO A 95 -13.27 -8.05 4.90
C PRO A 95 -13.02 -8.50 6.35
N HIS A 96 -13.72 -9.56 6.79
CA HIS A 96 -13.52 -10.11 8.14
C HIS A 96 -12.10 -10.66 8.34
N ALA A 97 -11.52 -11.30 7.32
CA ALA A 97 -10.16 -11.81 7.37
C ALA A 97 -9.13 -10.67 7.33
N ALA A 98 -9.34 -9.66 6.47
CA ALA A 98 -8.49 -8.47 6.43
C ALA A 98 -8.44 -7.77 7.80
N LEU A 99 -9.61 -7.57 8.45
CA LEU A 99 -9.68 -6.99 9.79
C LEU A 99 -8.95 -7.84 10.82
N ALA A 100 -9.31 -9.12 10.94
CA ALA A 100 -8.77 -10.02 11.96
C ALA A 100 -7.24 -10.08 11.89
N GLU A 101 -6.70 -10.32 10.71
CA GLU A 101 -5.26 -10.43 10.49
C GLU A 101 -4.50 -9.10 10.73
N THR A 102 -5.12 -7.97 10.38
CA THR A 102 -4.53 -6.65 10.66
C THR A 102 -4.51 -6.34 12.15
N VAL A 103 -5.61 -6.65 12.85
CA VAL A 103 -5.70 -6.47 14.32
C VAL A 103 -4.70 -7.39 15.04
N GLU A 104 -4.53 -8.64 14.60
CA GLU A 104 -3.50 -9.54 15.14
C GLU A 104 -2.08 -9.03 14.86
N GLY A 105 -1.87 -8.28 13.80
CA GLY A 105 -0.61 -7.60 13.51
C GLY A 105 -0.14 -6.67 14.64
N ALA A 106 -1.07 -6.10 15.41
CA ALA A 106 -0.74 -5.27 16.58
C ALA A 106 0.05 -6.04 17.66
N ILE A 107 -0.23 -7.34 17.84
CA ILE A 107 0.52 -8.19 18.76
C ILE A 107 1.94 -8.40 18.25
N ALA A 108 2.08 -8.66 16.94
CA ALA A 108 3.38 -8.92 16.33
C ALA A 108 4.33 -7.71 16.43
N ILE A 109 3.79 -6.48 16.36
CA ILE A 109 4.56 -5.25 16.56
C ILE A 109 4.61 -4.78 18.02
N LYS A 110 4.18 -5.61 18.99
CA LYS A 110 4.18 -5.33 20.43
C LYS A 110 3.34 -4.09 20.81
N ARG A 111 2.18 -3.92 20.17
CA ARG A 111 1.23 -2.82 20.41
C ARG A 111 -0.17 -3.36 20.73
N LEU A 112 -0.26 -4.37 21.59
CA LEU A 112 -1.49 -5.06 21.97
C LEU A 112 -2.60 -4.09 22.40
N GLN A 113 -2.24 -3.04 23.13
CA GLN A 113 -3.17 -2.01 23.64
C GLN A 113 -3.86 -1.22 22.53
N LEU A 114 -3.33 -1.23 21.29
CA LEU A 114 -3.90 -0.52 20.15
C LEU A 114 -4.79 -1.38 19.23
N LYS A 115 -5.01 -2.67 19.60
CA LYS A 115 -5.93 -3.56 18.85
C LYS A 115 -7.33 -2.96 18.70
N GLY A 116 -7.86 -2.41 19.79
CA GLY A 116 -9.19 -1.76 19.79
C GLY A 116 -9.26 -0.57 18.83
N LEU A 117 -8.21 0.25 18.81
CA LEU A 117 -8.12 1.38 17.91
C LEU A 117 -8.08 0.94 16.43
N ILE A 118 -7.20 -0.02 16.09
CA ILE A 118 -7.10 -0.56 14.72
C ILE A 118 -8.45 -1.11 14.26
N ASN A 119 -9.08 -1.95 15.10
CA ASN A 119 -10.39 -2.51 14.79
C ASN A 119 -11.47 -1.42 14.63
N GLY A 120 -11.46 -0.41 15.50
CA GLY A 120 -12.38 0.72 15.44
C GLY A 120 -12.26 1.51 14.14
N VAL A 121 -11.03 1.86 13.75
CA VAL A 121 -10.75 2.61 12.50
C VAL A 121 -11.18 1.81 11.26
N LEU A 122 -10.79 0.53 11.16
CA LEU A 122 -11.15 -0.30 10.02
C LEU A 122 -12.66 -0.56 9.91
N ARG A 123 -13.36 -0.75 11.04
CA ARG A 123 -14.82 -0.89 11.04
C ARG A 123 -15.52 0.42 10.72
N GLN A 124 -15.01 1.55 11.17
CA GLN A 124 -15.54 2.86 10.81
C GLN A 124 -15.39 3.10 9.31
N PHE A 125 -14.22 2.79 8.74
CA PHE A 125 -14.01 2.84 7.30
C PHE A 125 -15.05 2.01 6.54
N GLN A 126 -15.30 0.75 6.94
CA GLN A 126 -16.29 -0.10 6.28
C GLN A 126 -17.71 0.49 6.30
N ARG A 127 -18.09 1.17 7.38
CA ARG A 127 -19.41 1.80 7.49
C ARG A 127 -19.56 3.06 6.64
N GLN A 128 -18.48 3.81 6.45
CA GLN A 128 -18.46 5.10 5.76
C GLN A 128 -17.72 5.05 4.42
N GLN A 129 -17.46 3.83 3.88
CA GLN A 129 -16.61 3.64 2.72
C GLN A 129 -17.08 4.44 1.51
N GLU A 130 -18.35 4.38 1.18
CA GLU A 130 -18.92 5.07 0.01
C GLU A 130 -18.79 6.59 0.14
N GLU A 131 -19.13 7.14 1.32
CA GLU A 131 -19.04 8.57 1.61
C GLU A 131 -17.59 9.07 1.54
N LEU A 132 -16.67 8.35 2.21
CA LEU A 132 -15.25 8.70 2.22
C LEU A 132 -14.60 8.63 0.83
N LEU A 133 -14.97 7.64 0.02
CA LEU A 133 -14.47 7.53 -1.35
C LEU A 133 -15.08 8.61 -2.27
N ALA A 134 -16.34 8.98 -2.09
CA ALA A 134 -16.94 10.09 -2.81
C ALA A 134 -16.23 11.42 -2.48
N GLU A 135 -15.97 11.68 -1.19
CA GLU A 135 -15.24 12.87 -0.74
C GLU A 135 -13.78 12.87 -1.27
N PHE A 136 -13.09 11.73 -1.22
CA PHE A 136 -11.76 11.58 -1.77
C PHE A 136 -11.73 11.92 -3.26
N ASN A 137 -12.66 11.38 -4.04
CA ASN A 137 -12.74 11.59 -5.49
C ASN A 137 -13.12 13.03 -5.86
N ALA A 138 -13.79 13.75 -4.98
CA ALA A 138 -14.10 15.16 -5.15
C ALA A 138 -12.92 16.08 -4.81
N SER A 139 -11.91 15.58 -4.11
CA SER A 139 -10.73 16.34 -3.67
C SER A 139 -9.54 16.19 -4.62
N ASP A 140 -8.56 17.11 -4.54
CA ASP A 140 -7.29 17.02 -5.27
C ASP A 140 -6.43 15.81 -4.85
N ALA A 141 -6.74 15.22 -3.69
CA ALA A 141 -6.06 14.02 -3.21
C ALA A 141 -6.23 12.81 -4.15
N ARG A 142 -7.30 12.79 -4.97
CA ARG A 142 -7.56 11.75 -5.99
C ARG A 142 -6.41 11.55 -6.97
N TYR A 143 -5.64 12.60 -7.22
CA TYR A 143 -4.51 12.53 -8.16
C TYR A 143 -3.28 11.79 -7.59
N LEU A 144 -3.26 11.44 -6.31
CA LEU A 144 -2.19 10.70 -5.63
C LEU A 144 -0.81 11.35 -5.72
N HIS A 145 -0.78 12.66 -5.95
CA HIS A 145 0.45 13.44 -6.10
C HIS A 145 0.51 14.55 -5.05
N PRO A 146 1.71 14.94 -4.61
CA PRO A 146 1.87 16.08 -3.71
C PRO A 146 1.35 17.38 -4.36
N SER A 147 0.70 18.22 -3.58
CA SER A 147 0.09 19.47 -4.06
C SER A 147 1.07 20.43 -4.74
N TRP A 148 2.34 20.45 -4.29
CA TRP A 148 3.37 21.23 -4.94
C TRP A 148 3.67 20.76 -6.40
N LEU A 149 3.62 19.43 -6.62
CA LEU A 149 3.82 18.86 -7.96
C LEU A 149 2.64 19.15 -8.87
N LEU A 150 1.41 18.99 -8.35
CA LEU A 150 0.19 19.33 -9.09
C LEU A 150 0.21 20.79 -9.55
N LYS A 151 0.54 21.73 -8.64
CA LYS A 151 0.65 23.15 -8.98
C LYS A 151 1.69 23.42 -10.06
N ARG A 152 2.84 22.74 -10.05
CA ARG A 152 3.87 22.86 -11.09
C ARG A 152 3.39 22.32 -12.43
N LEU A 153 2.73 21.16 -12.43
CA LEU A 153 2.17 20.56 -13.65
C LEU A 153 1.06 21.44 -14.24
N GLN A 154 0.15 21.95 -13.42
CA GLN A 154 -0.90 22.88 -13.85
C GLN A 154 -0.33 24.13 -14.51
N LYS A 155 0.76 24.68 -13.96
CA LYS A 155 1.43 25.86 -14.53
C LYS A 155 2.15 25.54 -15.83
N ALA A 156 2.81 24.39 -15.91
CA ALA A 156 3.63 24.01 -17.08
C ALA A 156 2.79 23.44 -18.23
N TYR A 157 1.71 22.74 -17.92
CA TYR A 157 0.83 22.03 -18.87
C TYR A 157 -0.65 22.26 -18.54
N PRO A 158 -1.19 23.48 -18.70
CA PRO A 158 -2.53 23.85 -18.24
C PRO A 158 -3.65 22.93 -18.74
N GLU A 159 -3.56 22.46 -19.99
CA GLU A 159 -4.58 21.61 -20.63
C GLU A 159 -4.32 20.10 -20.46
N GLN A 160 -3.07 19.70 -20.15
CA GLN A 160 -2.66 18.28 -20.16
C GLN A 160 -2.29 17.73 -18.80
N TRP A 161 -2.20 18.56 -17.77
CA TRP A 161 -1.73 18.13 -16.45
C TRP A 161 -2.51 16.96 -15.86
N GLN A 162 -3.83 16.88 -16.08
CA GLN A 162 -4.66 15.79 -15.61
C GLN A 162 -4.30 14.47 -16.28
N SER A 163 -4.18 14.46 -17.60
CA SER A 163 -3.80 13.27 -18.36
C SER A 163 -2.39 12.79 -18.02
N ILE A 164 -1.46 13.70 -17.74
CA ILE A 164 -0.10 13.38 -17.28
C ILE A 164 -0.14 12.66 -15.93
N VAL A 165 -0.92 13.19 -14.99
CA VAL A 165 -1.06 12.63 -13.64
C VAL A 165 -1.77 11.27 -13.67
N GLU A 166 -2.84 11.14 -14.46
CA GLU A 166 -3.56 9.89 -14.64
C GLU A 166 -2.67 8.81 -15.28
N ALA A 167 -1.92 9.16 -16.32
CA ALA A 167 -0.97 8.24 -16.94
C ALA A 167 0.13 7.79 -15.97
N ASN A 168 0.60 8.70 -15.10
CA ASN A 168 1.62 8.37 -14.09
C ASN A 168 1.11 7.42 -13.00
N ASN A 169 -0.19 7.44 -12.72
CA ASN A 169 -0.83 6.54 -11.76
C ASN A 169 -1.17 5.16 -12.35
N GLN A 170 -1.14 5.01 -13.68
CA GLN A 170 -1.40 3.74 -14.33
C GLN A 170 -0.26 2.74 -14.09
N ARG A 171 -0.58 1.46 -14.21
CA ARG A 171 0.44 0.42 -14.19
C ARG A 171 1.38 0.63 -15.39
N PRO A 172 2.69 0.77 -15.16
CA PRO A 172 3.62 0.98 -16.27
C PRO A 172 3.58 -0.23 -17.21
N PRO A 173 3.68 -0.01 -18.55
CA PRO A 173 3.83 -1.10 -19.51
C PRO A 173 5.14 -1.85 -19.23
N MET A 174 5.10 -3.16 -19.43
CA MET A 174 6.30 -3.97 -19.33
C MET A 174 7.17 -3.76 -20.57
N TRP A 175 8.36 -3.18 -20.38
CA TRP A 175 9.35 -3.07 -21.43
C TRP A 175 10.41 -4.15 -21.24
N LEU A 176 10.57 -5.03 -22.24
CA LEU A 176 11.57 -6.07 -22.24
C LEU A 176 12.65 -5.76 -23.26
N ARG A 177 13.91 -5.81 -22.84
CA ARG A 177 15.04 -5.81 -23.74
C ARG A 177 15.32 -7.24 -24.19
N VAL A 178 14.97 -7.57 -25.40
CA VAL A 178 15.21 -8.89 -25.95
C VAL A 178 16.71 -9.09 -26.23
N ASN A 179 17.26 -10.20 -25.74
CA ASN A 179 18.59 -10.63 -26.12
C ASN A 179 18.50 -11.33 -27.49
N ARG A 180 19.03 -10.69 -28.52
CA ARG A 180 18.98 -11.23 -29.89
C ARG A 180 19.63 -12.61 -30.05
N CYS A 181 20.56 -12.96 -29.20
CA CYS A 181 21.17 -14.30 -29.19
C CYS A 181 20.24 -15.43 -28.75
N LEU A 182 19.11 -15.08 -28.08
CA LEU A 182 18.12 -16.03 -27.55
C LEU A 182 16.78 -15.97 -28.27
N LEU A 183 16.68 -15.18 -29.34
CA LEU A 183 15.42 -14.95 -30.08
C LEU A 183 14.87 -16.23 -30.71
N TYR A 184 15.74 -17.16 -31.11
CA TYR A 184 15.29 -18.41 -31.75
C TYR A 184 14.55 -19.36 -30.78
N THR A 185 14.62 -19.12 -29.45
CA THR A 185 13.84 -19.88 -28.48
C THR A 185 12.41 -19.39 -28.31
N SER A 186 12.09 -18.16 -28.82
CA SER A 186 10.72 -17.62 -28.80
C SER A 186 9.88 -18.07 -30.01
N ASP A 187 10.54 -18.35 -31.14
CA ASP A 187 9.85 -18.83 -32.35
C ASP A 187 9.29 -20.27 -32.20
N ALA A 188 9.81 -21.03 -31.22
CA ALA A 188 9.31 -22.36 -30.90
C ALA A 188 8.01 -22.37 -30.08
N ALA A 189 7.50 -21.21 -29.68
CA ALA A 189 6.25 -21.08 -28.91
C ALA A 189 5.03 -20.74 -29.79
N ASP A 190 5.24 -20.50 -31.10
CA ASP A 190 4.18 -20.15 -32.07
C ASP A 190 3.80 -21.33 -32.99
N GLU A 191 4.26 -22.56 -32.71
CA GLU A 191 3.78 -23.82 -33.29
C GLU A 191 2.87 -24.54 -32.22
#